data_2cc82e851843837f097bc0b87625bff6
#
_entry.id   2cc82e851843837f097bc0b87625bff6
#
_cell.length_a   1.000
_cell.length_b   1.000
_cell.length_c   1.000
_cell.angle_alpha   90.00
_cell.angle_beta   90.00
_cell.angle_gamma   90.00
#
_symmetry.space_group_name_H-M   'P 1'
#
loop_
_entity.id
_entity.type
_entity.pdbx_description
1 polymer ?
#
loop_
_entity_poly.entity_id
_entity_poly.type
_entity_poly.pdbx_seq_one_letter_code
_entity_poly.pdbx_strand_id
1 'polypeptide(L)'
;MPLQDTSLPPLDVVRAHPLCAETPVPVLQHAVTPPASVYVRSNFDTPVVHDDWTVTVSGGVERAMRFRLADLAAMPQHTVLVTMECAGNWRLGMDPVPTGEPWKYGAVSTTHWSGVPLARLLAQAGVSGDALEVVAAGADAGPRDDAEGMVRFERAMPLDVAMHPDTLVATHMDGAPLTAHHGAPVRLVVPGWYGMASVKWLTSLDVRAEPFTGYFQTKRYVYDVDGHIAPVARALVKSMIVTPSPDGDCARDVVVRGWAWSGSGAITRVEVAVHDTWYEAELGVAASPYAWTPFSLAVSLPGGEVMLRSRATDASGAVQPETVAWNRLGYGNNAVRSIMVQVA
;
A
#
# COMPACT_ATOMS: atom_id res chain seq x y z
N MET A 1 23.11 -14.52 -2.02
CA MET A 1 21.72 -14.65 -2.52
C MET A 1 20.93 -15.33 -1.41
N PRO A 2 19.89 -14.71 -0.86
CA PRO A 2 18.98 -15.44 0.00
C PRO A 2 18.34 -16.57 -0.83
N LEU A 3 18.27 -17.76 -0.27
CA LEU A 3 17.58 -18.91 -0.87
C LEU A 3 16.13 -18.46 -1.09
N GLN A 4 15.66 -18.43 -2.34
CA GLN A 4 14.24 -18.28 -2.61
C GLN A 4 13.54 -19.48 -1.98
N ASP A 5 12.62 -19.25 -1.08
CA ASP A 5 11.75 -20.30 -0.54
C ASP A 5 10.88 -20.79 -1.70
N THR A 6 11.31 -21.87 -2.35
CA THR A 6 10.64 -22.47 -3.51
C THR A 6 9.31 -23.14 -3.13
N SER A 7 8.95 -23.15 -1.85
CA SER A 7 7.67 -23.69 -1.37
C SER A 7 6.50 -22.71 -1.53
N LEU A 8 6.78 -21.41 -1.71
CA LEU A 8 5.74 -20.39 -1.87
C LEU A 8 5.30 -20.26 -3.33
N PRO A 9 4.00 -20.05 -3.60
CA PRO A 9 3.52 -19.82 -4.96
C PRO A 9 4.08 -18.50 -5.51
N PRO A 10 4.37 -18.42 -6.83
CA PRO A 10 4.78 -17.19 -7.48
C PRO A 10 3.68 -16.13 -7.39
N LEU A 11 4.03 -14.85 -7.58
CA LEU A 11 3.07 -13.77 -7.67
C LEU A 11 2.02 -14.04 -8.77
N ASP A 12 0.77 -13.71 -8.49
CA ASP A 12 -0.33 -13.76 -9.47
C ASP A 12 -0.21 -12.57 -10.43
N VAL A 13 0.28 -12.82 -11.64
CA VAL A 13 0.51 -11.77 -12.63
C VAL A 13 -0.82 -11.28 -13.20
N VAL A 14 -1.13 -10.00 -12.98
CA VAL A 14 -2.31 -9.30 -13.51
C VAL A 14 -1.99 -8.63 -14.85
N ARG A 15 -0.78 -8.09 -15.00
CA ARG A 15 -0.24 -7.52 -16.23
C ARG A 15 1.27 -7.72 -16.27
N ALA A 16 1.79 -8.20 -17.41
CA ALA A 16 3.22 -8.50 -17.56
C ALA A 16 4.08 -7.24 -17.81
N HIS A 17 3.58 -6.27 -18.58
CA HIS A 17 4.31 -5.06 -18.97
C HIS A 17 3.44 -3.81 -18.95
N PRO A 18 3.76 -2.78 -18.16
CA PRO A 18 4.64 -2.81 -16.98
C PRO A 18 4.10 -3.78 -15.92
N LEU A 19 4.99 -4.46 -15.21
CA LEU A 19 4.61 -5.54 -14.28
C LEU A 19 3.63 -5.05 -13.20
N CYS A 20 2.50 -5.76 -13.11
CA CYS A 20 1.54 -5.68 -12.02
C CYS A 20 1.19 -7.10 -11.58
N ALA A 21 1.42 -7.42 -10.32
CA ALA A 21 1.23 -8.77 -9.78
C ALA A 21 0.79 -8.73 -8.33
N GLU A 22 -0.13 -9.61 -7.96
CA GLU A 22 -0.72 -9.73 -6.63
C GLU A 22 0.04 -10.72 -5.75
N THR A 23 0.05 -10.48 -4.44
CA THR A 23 0.39 -11.48 -3.44
C THR A 23 -0.63 -12.62 -3.52
N PRO A 24 -0.21 -13.89 -3.69
CA PRO A 24 -1.14 -15.01 -3.75
C PRO A 24 -1.90 -15.20 -2.43
N VAL A 25 -3.16 -15.63 -2.52
CA VAL A 25 -4.03 -15.81 -1.34
C VAL A 25 -3.40 -16.66 -0.23
N PRO A 26 -2.76 -17.82 -0.51
CA PRO A 26 -2.12 -18.61 0.55
C PRO A 26 -1.02 -17.86 1.30
N VAL A 27 -0.33 -16.91 0.63
CA VAL A 27 0.74 -16.11 1.24
C VAL A 27 0.17 -15.00 2.14
N LEU A 28 -1.06 -14.54 1.88
CA LEU A 28 -1.73 -13.54 2.73
C LEU A 28 -2.02 -14.03 4.16
N GLN A 29 -1.81 -15.32 4.46
CA GLN A 29 -1.89 -15.85 5.83
C GLN A 29 -0.68 -15.47 6.70
N HIS A 30 0.44 -15.05 6.12
CA HIS A 30 1.64 -14.66 6.85
C HIS A 30 1.51 -13.25 7.44
N ALA A 31 1.90 -13.09 8.70
CA ALA A 31 1.92 -11.79 9.36
C ALA A 31 2.89 -10.81 8.71
N VAL A 32 4.02 -11.31 8.20
CA VAL A 32 4.98 -10.60 7.37
C VAL A 32 5.03 -11.29 6.02
N THR A 33 4.76 -10.55 4.94
CA THR A 33 4.77 -11.08 3.58
C THR A 33 6.21 -11.37 3.15
N PRO A 34 6.55 -12.60 2.74
CA PRO A 34 7.88 -12.92 2.24
C PRO A 34 8.27 -12.02 1.06
N PRO A 35 9.53 -11.55 0.97
CA PRO A 35 9.95 -10.56 -0.04
C PRO A 35 9.64 -10.94 -1.49
N ALA A 36 9.74 -12.23 -1.84
CA ALA A 36 9.43 -12.73 -3.17
C ALA A 36 7.93 -12.66 -3.52
N SER A 37 7.07 -12.52 -2.52
CA SER A 37 5.61 -12.49 -2.66
C SER A 37 5.00 -11.11 -2.38
N VAL A 38 5.80 -10.08 -2.13
CA VAL A 38 5.33 -8.70 -1.99
C VAL A 38 4.77 -8.23 -3.34
N TYR A 39 3.53 -7.74 -3.36
CA TYR A 39 2.86 -7.33 -4.59
C TYR A 39 3.66 -6.27 -5.37
N VAL A 40 3.55 -6.28 -6.69
CA VAL A 40 4.20 -5.33 -7.58
C VAL A 40 3.16 -4.50 -8.33
N ARG A 41 3.34 -3.16 -8.32
CA ARG A 41 2.54 -2.22 -9.12
C ARG A 41 3.47 -1.23 -9.81
N SER A 42 3.46 -1.20 -11.14
CA SER A 42 4.24 -0.24 -11.93
C SER A 42 3.33 0.47 -12.96
N ASN A 43 3.49 1.79 -13.07
CA ASN A 43 2.78 2.60 -14.06
C ASN A 43 3.49 2.59 -15.41
N PHE A 44 4.82 2.47 -15.37
CA PHE A 44 5.73 2.44 -16.50
C PHE A 44 6.71 1.27 -16.34
N ASP A 45 7.49 0.98 -17.35
CA ASP A 45 8.54 -0.02 -17.27
C ASP A 45 9.60 0.35 -16.23
N THR A 46 10.28 -0.67 -15.74
CA THR A 46 11.37 -0.49 -14.77
C THR A 46 12.49 0.32 -15.41
N PRO A 47 12.88 1.46 -14.83
CA PRO A 47 13.95 2.28 -15.40
C PRO A 47 15.31 1.58 -15.28
N VAL A 48 16.25 1.99 -16.14
CA VAL A 48 17.64 1.55 -16.02
C VAL A 48 18.27 2.22 -14.80
N VAL A 49 18.89 1.42 -13.95
CA VAL A 49 19.62 1.88 -12.76
C VAL A 49 21.10 2.06 -13.12
N HIS A 50 21.66 3.23 -12.79
CA HIS A 50 23.07 3.56 -12.99
C HIS A 50 23.80 3.63 -11.65
N ASP A 51 25.10 3.37 -11.64
CA ASP A 51 25.92 3.35 -10.42
C ASP A 51 26.04 4.73 -9.74
N ASP A 52 25.84 5.82 -10.48
CA ASP A 52 25.86 7.20 -10.01
C ASP A 52 24.50 7.71 -9.52
N TRP A 53 23.57 6.83 -9.19
CA TRP A 53 22.24 7.19 -8.72
C TRP A 53 22.28 8.16 -7.55
N THR A 54 21.47 9.23 -7.64
CA THR A 54 21.34 10.25 -6.60
C THR A 54 19.90 10.62 -6.35
N VAL A 55 19.63 11.08 -5.12
CA VAL A 55 18.37 11.75 -4.75
C VAL A 55 18.67 13.22 -4.52
N THR A 56 17.94 14.08 -5.22
CA THR A 56 18.08 15.54 -5.10
C THR A 56 16.94 16.08 -4.22
N VAL A 57 17.26 16.97 -3.29
CA VAL A 57 16.29 17.79 -2.53
C VAL A 57 16.43 19.23 -3.03
N SER A 58 15.32 19.85 -3.47
CA SER A 58 15.28 21.18 -4.09
C SER A 58 13.97 21.91 -3.80
N GLY A 59 13.76 23.05 -4.47
CA GLY A 59 12.57 23.89 -4.29
C GLY A 59 12.69 24.84 -3.11
N GLY A 60 11.68 24.91 -2.26
CA GLY A 60 11.61 25.75 -1.06
C GLY A 60 12.54 25.30 0.05
N VAL A 61 13.84 25.35 -0.20
CA VAL A 61 14.91 24.98 0.74
C VAL A 61 16.01 26.03 0.75
N GLU A 62 16.72 26.18 1.87
CA GLU A 62 17.86 27.08 1.99
C GLU A 62 19.00 26.71 1.03
N ARG A 63 19.21 25.39 0.86
CA ARG A 63 20.25 24.85 0.00
C ARG A 63 19.82 23.55 -0.68
N ALA A 64 19.81 23.56 -2.02
CA ALA A 64 19.60 22.30 -2.76
C ALA A 64 20.71 21.29 -2.43
N MET A 65 20.31 20.06 -2.15
CA MET A 65 21.18 18.97 -1.75
C MET A 65 21.07 17.81 -2.74
N ARG A 66 22.18 17.09 -2.91
CA ARG A 66 22.23 15.85 -3.69
C ARG A 66 22.84 14.75 -2.82
N PHE A 67 22.14 13.65 -2.66
CA PHE A 67 22.55 12.51 -1.85
C PHE A 67 22.84 11.31 -2.76
N ARG A 68 24.07 10.82 -2.73
CA ARG A 68 24.45 9.54 -3.37
C ARG A 68 24.00 8.37 -2.47
N LEU A 69 23.95 7.17 -3.00
CA LEU A 69 23.63 5.98 -2.22
C LEU A 69 24.58 5.78 -1.02
N ALA A 70 25.86 6.08 -1.20
CA ALA A 70 26.86 6.04 -0.11
C ALA A 70 26.56 7.07 1.00
N ASP A 71 26.06 8.25 0.65
CA ASP A 71 25.69 9.28 1.64
C ASP A 71 24.47 8.80 2.45
N LEU A 72 23.46 8.19 1.79
CA LEU A 72 22.31 7.60 2.47
C LEU A 72 22.72 6.42 3.37
N ALA A 73 23.62 5.56 2.91
CA ALA A 73 24.10 4.42 3.69
C ALA A 73 24.89 4.82 4.96
N ALA A 74 25.56 5.99 4.93
CA ALA A 74 26.30 6.53 6.06
C ALA A 74 25.41 7.20 7.12
N MET A 75 24.15 7.50 6.82
CA MET A 75 23.21 8.10 7.77
C MET A 75 22.61 7.06 8.71
N PRO A 76 22.10 7.48 9.91
CA PRO A 76 21.35 6.59 10.79
C PRO A 76 20.13 6.01 10.08
N GLN A 77 20.07 4.67 10.05
CA GLN A 77 18.98 3.91 9.44
C GLN A 77 17.83 3.73 10.42
N HIS A 78 16.61 3.69 9.87
CA HIS A 78 15.39 3.37 10.60
C HIS A 78 14.63 2.26 9.87
N THR A 79 13.98 1.36 10.63
CA THR A 79 13.21 0.24 10.08
C THR A 79 11.77 0.33 10.56
N VAL A 80 10.82 0.22 9.65
CA VAL A 80 9.38 0.18 9.94
C VAL A 80 8.74 -1.04 9.28
N LEU A 81 7.81 -1.68 9.99
CA LEU A 81 6.95 -2.72 9.42
C LEU A 81 5.67 -2.05 8.95
N VAL A 82 5.36 -2.16 7.65
CA VAL A 82 4.25 -1.43 7.02
C VAL A 82 3.38 -2.36 6.19
N THR A 83 2.09 -2.32 6.42
CA THR A 83 1.08 -2.81 5.47
C THR A 83 0.90 -1.76 4.38
N MET A 84 1.31 -2.10 3.17
CA MET A 84 1.19 -1.26 1.99
C MET A 84 0.15 -1.85 1.06
N GLU A 85 -0.89 -1.08 0.75
CA GLU A 85 -1.99 -1.48 -0.12
C GLU A 85 -2.02 -0.62 -1.38
N CYS A 86 -2.26 -1.22 -2.55
CA CYS A 86 -2.58 -0.48 -3.77
C CYS A 86 -3.96 0.15 -3.63
N ALA A 87 -4.11 1.44 -3.97
CA ALA A 87 -5.41 2.12 -3.93
C ALA A 87 -6.50 1.44 -4.79
N GLY A 88 -6.10 0.69 -5.82
CA GLY A 88 -7.01 -0.09 -6.66
C GLY A 88 -7.26 -1.51 -6.17
N ASN A 89 -6.74 -1.91 -5.02
CA ASN A 89 -6.94 -3.25 -4.48
C ASN A 89 -8.44 -3.59 -4.38
N TRP A 90 -8.81 -4.77 -4.88
CA TRP A 90 -10.18 -5.24 -5.04
C TRP A 90 -11.07 -4.42 -6.00
N ARG A 91 -10.48 -3.90 -7.10
CA ARG A 91 -11.25 -3.22 -8.16
C ARG A 91 -12.29 -4.16 -8.81
N LEU A 92 -12.00 -5.45 -8.93
CA LEU A 92 -12.95 -6.45 -9.44
C LEU A 92 -14.19 -6.63 -8.54
N GLY A 93 -14.17 -6.17 -7.30
CA GLY A 93 -15.33 -6.18 -6.41
C GLY A 93 -16.30 -5.02 -6.60
N MET A 94 -16.08 -4.14 -7.58
CA MET A 94 -16.99 -3.04 -7.93
C MET A 94 -17.85 -3.41 -9.12
N ASP A 95 -19.10 -2.95 -9.15
CA ASP A 95 -20.04 -3.19 -10.25
C ASP A 95 -20.66 -1.86 -10.74
N PRO A 96 -20.52 -1.50 -12.04
CA PRO A 96 -19.66 -2.16 -13.02
C PRO A 96 -18.18 -2.05 -12.67
N VAL A 97 -17.35 -3.00 -13.16
CA VAL A 97 -15.91 -2.97 -12.89
C VAL A 97 -15.28 -1.74 -13.55
N PRO A 98 -14.63 -0.86 -12.78
CA PRO A 98 -13.99 0.35 -13.33
C PRO A 98 -12.76 0.02 -14.17
N THR A 99 -12.33 0.98 -14.99
CA THR A 99 -11.10 0.86 -15.78
C THR A 99 -9.86 0.84 -14.87
N GLY A 100 -8.84 0.11 -15.30
CA GLY A 100 -7.55 -0.01 -14.58
C GLY A 100 -7.15 -1.46 -14.37
N GLU A 101 -6.11 -1.69 -13.56
CA GLU A 101 -5.66 -3.05 -13.26
C GLU A 101 -6.78 -3.83 -12.56
N PRO A 102 -7.15 -5.02 -13.06
CA PRO A 102 -8.24 -5.84 -12.50
C PRO A 102 -7.79 -6.58 -11.24
N TRP A 103 -7.38 -5.82 -10.23
CA TRP A 103 -6.98 -6.37 -8.94
C TRP A 103 -8.11 -7.15 -8.28
N LYS A 104 -7.79 -8.35 -7.82
CA LYS A 104 -8.62 -9.08 -6.87
C LYS A 104 -8.45 -8.43 -5.48
N TYR A 105 -7.73 -9.07 -4.58
CA TYR A 105 -7.50 -8.54 -3.21
C TYR A 105 -6.07 -8.77 -2.71
N GLY A 106 -5.20 -9.25 -3.54
CA GLY A 106 -3.80 -9.52 -3.22
C GLY A 106 -2.85 -8.34 -3.46
N ALA A 107 -3.35 -7.18 -3.89
CA ALA A 107 -2.51 -5.99 -4.04
C ALA A 107 -2.27 -5.30 -2.68
N VAL A 108 -1.88 -6.08 -1.68
CA VAL A 108 -1.53 -5.68 -0.32
C VAL A 108 -0.42 -6.58 0.22
N SER A 109 0.50 -6.02 0.98
CA SER A 109 1.60 -6.76 1.62
C SER A 109 2.06 -6.05 2.88
N THR A 110 2.52 -6.81 3.88
CA THR A 110 3.15 -6.26 5.08
C THR A 110 4.59 -6.72 5.13
N THR A 111 5.54 -5.78 5.12
CA THR A 111 6.97 -6.10 5.15
C THR A 111 7.78 -5.01 5.84
N HIS A 112 9.01 -5.34 6.25
CA HIS A 112 9.93 -4.38 6.83
C HIS A 112 10.58 -3.53 5.73
N TRP A 113 10.64 -2.23 5.96
CA TRP A 113 11.34 -1.27 5.12
C TRP A 113 12.41 -0.58 5.93
N SER A 114 13.63 -0.50 5.40
CA SER A 114 14.75 0.15 6.09
C SER A 114 15.38 1.21 5.22
N GLY A 115 15.72 2.34 5.84
CA GLY A 115 16.33 3.48 5.16
C GLY A 115 16.50 4.68 6.08
N VAL A 116 16.69 5.84 5.48
CA VAL A 116 16.88 7.11 6.20
C VAL A 116 15.52 7.80 6.33
N PRO A 117 15.12 8.31 7.52
CA PRO A 117 13.98 9.20 7.64
C PRO A 117 14.07 10.38 6.69
N LEU A 118 13.02 10.63 5.88
CA LEU A 118 12.99 11.73 4.92
C LEU A 118 13.24 13.07 5.59
N ALA A 119 12.72 13.26 6.80
CA ALA A 119 12.93 14.46 7.62
C ALA A 119 14.40 14.82 7.80
N ARG A 120 15.33 13.85 7.82
CA ARG A 120 16.78 14.13 7.93
C ARG A 120 17.35 14.76 6.66
N LEU A 121 16.90 14.34 5.50
CA LEU A 121 17.33 14.94 4.22
C LEU A 121 16.79 16.35 4.11
N LEU A 122 15.50 16.53 4.44
CA LEU A 122 14.83 17.84 4.43
C LEU A 122 15.48 18.82 5.43
N ALA A 123 15.80 18.36 6.64
CA ALA A 123 16.47 19.18 7.66
C ALA A 123 17.87 19.63 7.22
N GLN A 124 18.63 18.78 6.52
CA GLN A 124 19.94 19.17 5.96
C GLN A 124 19.84 20.20 4.84
N ALA A 125 18.75 20.19 4.07
CA ALA A 125 18.51 21.16 3.02
C ALA A 125 17.97 22.49 3.56
N GLY A 126 17.39 22.52 4.75
CA GLY A 126 16.76 23.68 5.38
C GLY A 126 15.44 24.05 4.71
N VAL A 127 14.34 23.41 5.14
CA VAL A 127 13.00 23.64 4.55
C VAL A 127 12.53 25.05 4.88
N SER A 128 12.02 25.78 3.88
CA SER A 128 11.48 27.13 4.08
C SER A 128 10.20 27.11 4.92
N GLY A 129 9.97 28.22 5.66
CA GLY A 129 8.85 28.30 6.61
C GLY A 129 7.45 28.36 5.97
N ASP A 130 7.38 28.61 4.66
CA ASP A 130 6.15 28.66 3.84
C ASP A 130 5.89 27.33 3.08
N ALA A 131 6.73 26.31 3.27
CA ALA A 131 6.57 25.01 2.62
C ALA A 131 5.27 24.33 3.04
N LEU A 132 4.51 23.87 2.06
CA LEU A 132 3.23 23.16 2.25
C LEU A 132 3.37 21.67 2.01
N GLU A 133 4.13 21.27 1.00
CA GLU A 133 4.21 19.88 0.57
C GLU A 133 5.57 19.54 -0.05
N VAL A 134 5.83 18.24 -0.15
CA VAL A 134 7.00 17.69 -0.84
C VAL A 134 6.53 16.82 -1.99
N VAL A 135 7.02 17.11 -3.19
CA VAL A 135 6.79 16.30 -4.40
C VAL A 135 7.93 15.31 -4.56
N ALA A 136 7.63 14.04 -4.47
CA ALA A 136 8.56 12.96 -4.76
C ALA A 136 8.41 12.51 -6.22
N ALA A 137 9.53 12.39 -6.95
CA ALA A 137 9.55 11.93 -8.33
C ALA A 137 10.42 10.68 -8.52
N GLY A 138 9.88 9.70 -9.23
CA GLY A 138 10.57 8.50 -9.66
C GLY A 138 11.34 8.71 -10.97
N ALA A 139 12.20 7.79 -11.35
CA ALA A 139 12.84 7.77 -12.67
C ALA A 139 11.90 7.22 -13.75
N ASP A 140 10.82 6.56 -13.36
CA ASP A 140 9.87 5.95 -14.27
C ASP A 140 8.98 7.00 -14.94
N ALA A 141 8.91 6.94 -16.27
CA ALA A 141 8.14 7.82 -17.11
C ALA A 141 7.67 7.08 -18.38
N GLY A 142 6.60 7.58 -18.97
CA GLY A 142 6.06 7.01 -20.22
C GLY A 142 4.91 7.84 -20.77
N PRO A 143 4.44 7.53 -21.98
CA PRO A 143 3.27 8.15 -22.56
C PRO A 143 1.99 7.75 -21.82
N ARG A 144 0.98 8.59 -21.93
CA ARG A 144 -0.39 8.33 -21.46
C ARG A 144 -1.38 8.78 -22.55
N ASP A 145 -2.43 8.00 -22.75
CA ASP A 145 -3.44 8.25 -23.81
C ASP A 145 -4.19 9.58 -23.57
N ASP A 146 -4.26 10.03 -22.32
CA ASP A 146 -4.97 11.23 -21.86
C ASP A 146 -4.05 12.38 -21.41
N ALA A 147 -2.77 12.36 -21.81
CA ALA A 147 -1.80 13.42 -21.56
C ALA A 147 -0.84 13.59 -22.74
N GLU A 148 -0.42 14.82 -23.00
CA GLU A 148 0.59 15.12 -24.02
C GLU A 148 2.01 14.78 -23.53
N GLY A 149 2.81 14.17 -24.41
CA GLY A 149 4.22 13.89 -24.17
C GLY A 149 4.48 12.80 -23.13
N MET A 150 5.65 12.88 -22.51
CA MET A 150 6.09 11.93 -21.49
C MET A 150 5.61 12.38 -20.11
N VAL A 151 4.92 11.49 -19.41
CA VAL A 151 4.48 11.71 -18.03
C VAL A 151 5.40 10.96 -17.08
N ARG A 152 5.99 11.68 -16.13
CA ARG A 152 6.80 11.11 -15.05
C ARG A 152 5.93 10.71 -13.87
N PHE A 153 6.31 9.66 -13.15
CA PHE A 153 5.61 9.31 -11.92
C PHE A 153 6.04 10.25 -10.78
N GLU A 154 5.10 11.08 -10.34
CA GLU A 154 5.30 12.07 -9.29
C GLU A 154 4.10 12.11 -8.35
N ARG A 155 4.37 12.23 -7.05
CA ARG A 155 3.32 12.37 -6.02
C ARG A 155 3.74 13.39 -4.97
N ALA A 156 2.81 14.26 -4.63
CA ALA A 156 2.96 15.15 -3.49
C ALA A 156 2.42 14.53 -2.21
N MET A 157 3.03 14.93 -1.10
CA MET A 157 2.54 14.67 0.25
C MET A 157 2.66 15.94 1.08
N PRO A 158 1.75 16.18 2.07
CA PRO A 158 1.86 17.30 3.00
C PRO A 158 3.20 17.30 3.74
N LEU A 159 3.68 18.47 4.10
CA LEU A 159 4.99 18.62 4.76
C LEU A 159 5.06 17.85 6.09
N ASP A 160 3.99 17.84 6.89
CA ASP A 160 3.92 17.09 8.15
C ASP A 160 4.10 15.58 7.94
N VAL A 161 3.54 15.04 6.84
CA VAL A 161 3.73 13.63 6.43
C VAL A 161 5.17 13.38 5.99
N ALA A 162 5.78 14.30 5.23
CA ALA A 162 7.17 14.21 4.79
C ALA A 162 8.15 14.32 5.98
N MET A 163 7.83 15.11 6.98
CA MET A 163 8.62 15.31 8.20
C MET A 163 8.37 14.25 9.27
N HIS A 164 7.43 13.33 9.04
CA HIS A 164 7.17 12.23 10.00
C HIS A 164 8.40 11.32 10.11
N PRO A 165 8.83 10.93 11.34
CA PRO A 165 10.04 10.13 11.54
C PRO A 165 10.03 8.77 10.82
N ASP A 166 8.86 8.22 10.56
CA ASP A 166 8.68 6.91 9.90
C ASP A 166 8.47 7.02 8.38
N THR A 167 8.42 8.22 7.81
CA THR A 167 8.49 8.40 6.34
C THR A 167 9.93 8.23 5.89
N LEU A 168 10.20 7.20 5.07
CA LEU A 168 11.56 6.76 4.77
C LEU A 168 11.95 6.95 3.30
N VAL A 169 13.21 7.33 3.10
CA VAL A 169 13.97 7.09 1.88
C VAL A 169 14.63 5.72 2.05
N ALA A 170 13.92 4.67 1.60
CA ALA A 170 14.26 3.28 1.86
C ALA A 170 15.18 2.70 0.78
N THR A 171 16.16 1.90 1.21
CA THR A 171 17.11 1.18 0.37
C THR A 171 17.02 -0.34 0.54
N HIS A 172 16.31 -0.81 1.59
CA HIS A 172 16.17 -2.22 1.92
C HIS A 172 14.71 -2.60 2.17
N MET A 173 14.40 -3.85 1.85
CA MET A 173 13.13 -4.52 2.12
C MET A 173 13.43 -5.86 2.78
N ASP A 174 12.89 -6.09 3.99
CA ASP A 174 13.09 -7.29 4.81
C ASP A 174 14.57 -7.68 4.99
N GLY A 175 15.41 -6.69 5.30
CA GLY A 175 16.84 -6.85 5.56
C GLY A 175 17.72 -7.00 4.31
N ALA A 176 17.15 -7.10 3.11
CA ALA A 176 17.87 -7.19 1.85
C ALA A 176 17.76 -5.91 1.02
N PRO A 177 18.72 -5.60 0.14
CA PRO A 177 18.58 -4.51 -0.83
C PRO A 177 17.29 -4.63 -1.65
N LEU A 178 16.70 -3.51 -2.01
CA LEU A 178 15.50 -3.47 -2.85
C LEU A 178 15.71 -4.25 -4.16
N THR A 179 14.65 -4.94 -4.62
CA THR A 179 14.64 -5.50 -5.97
C THR A 179 14.29 -4.43 -7.01
N ALA A 180 14.58 -4.69 -8.28
CA ALA A 180 14.26 -3.78 -9.37
C ALA A 180 12.77 -3.39 -9.37
N HIS A 181 11.86 -4.37 -9.23
CA HIS A 181 10.41 -4.13 -9.24
C HIS A 181 9.90 -3.40 -7.98
N HIS A 182 10.63 -3.45 -6.88
CA HIS A 182 10.30 -2.76 -5.64
C HIS A 182 11.00 -1.40 -5.49
N GLY A 183 11.64 -0.90 -6.56
CA GLY A 183 12.16 0.46 -6.65
C GLY A 183 13.64 0.62 -6.33
N ALA A 184 14.47 -0.44 -6.51
CA ALA A 184 15.92 -0.32 -6.39
C ALA A 184 16.47 0.81 -7.29
N PRO A 185 17.49 1.55 -6.82
CA PRO A 185 18.23 1.37 -5.59
C PRO A 185 17.60 2.04 -4.37
N VAL A 186 16.64 2.95 -4.58
CA VAL A 186 16.02 3.73 -3.51
C VAL A 186 14.57 4.09 -3.83
N ARG A 187 13.72 4.03 -2.81
CA ARG A 187 12.30 4.42 -2.91
C ARG A 187 11.85 5.21 -1.70
N LEU A 188 10.73 5.88 -1.85
CA LEU A 188 9.99 6.42 -0.73
C LEU A 188 9.09 5.35 -0.10
N VAL A 189 8.91 5.41 1.23
CA VAL A 189 7.91 4.66 1.98
C VAL A 189 7.17 5.64 2.88
N VAL A 190 5.84 5.71 2.71
CA VAL A 190 4.94 6.60 3.46
C VAL A 190 3.93 5.74 4.21
N PRO A 191 4.19 5.40 5.48
CA PRO A 191 3.33 4.52 6.26
C PRO A 191 1.91 5.05 6.41
N GLY A 192 0.93 4.16 6.35
CA GLY A 192 -0.50 4.52 6.45
C GLY A 192 -1.11 5.13 5.18
N TRP A 193 -0.31 5.39 4.12
CA TRP A 193 -0.81 5.83 2.83
C TRP A 193 -0.92 4.67 1.85
N TYR A 194 -1.84 4.79 0.88
CA TYR A 194 -1.85 3.85 -0.24
C TYR A 194 -0.51 3.86 -0.98
N GLY A 195 -0.12 2.72 -1.55
CA GLY A 195 1.20 2.47 -2.13
C GLY A 195 1.67 3.45 -3.20
N MET A 196 0.76 4.21 -3.84
CA MET A 196 1.15 5.24 -4.81
C MET A 196 1.93 6.41 -4.20
N ALA A 197 1.77 6.69 -2.90
CA ALA A 197 2.56 7.71 -2.20
C ALA A 197 4.02 7.28 -2.00
N SER A 198 4.26 5.99 -1.98
CA SER A 198 5.59 5.37 -1.81
C SER A 198 6.33 5.25 -3.14
N VAL A 199 6.76 6.40 -3.68
CA VAL A 199 7.37 6.53 -5.01
C VAL A 199 8.61 5.66 -5.14
N LYS A 200 8.65 4.79 -6.17
CA LYS A 200 9.77 3.90 -6.50
C LYS A 200 10.83 4.63 -7.35
N TRP A 201 12.05 4.08 -7.37
CA TRP A 201 13.14 4.65 -8.18
C TRP A 201 13.32 6.14 -7.96
N LEU A 202 13.31 6.54 -6.69
CA LEU A 202 13.30 7.95 -6.26
C LEU A 202 14.54 8.69 -6.77
N THR A 203 14.33 9.85 -7.41
CA THR A 203 15.40 10.71 -7.95
C THR A 203 15.33 12.13 -7.41
N SER A 204 14.15 12.63 -7.05
CA SER A 204 14.04 14.00 -6.54
C SER A 204 12.91 14.16 -5.54
N LEU A 205 13.10 15.12 -4.67
CA LEU A 205 12.21 15.64 -3.66
C LEU A 205 12.17 17.16 -3.82
N ASP A 206 11.05 17.70 -4.26
CA ASP A 206 10.85 19.12 -4.51
C ASP A 206 9.93 19.72 -3.45
N VAL A 207 10.45 20.62 -2.61
CA VAL A 207 9.69 21.30 -1.55
C VAL A 207 8.92 22.44 -2.15
N ARG A 208 7.63 22.56 -1.86
CA ARG A 208 6.75 23.53 -2.50
C ARG A 208 5.92 24.33 -1.49
N ALA A 209 5.73 25.62 -1.80
CA ALA A 209 4.80 26.50 -1.09
C ALA A 209 3.39 26.52 -1.72
N GLU A 210 3.22 25.86 -2.87
CA GLU A 210 1.94 25.79 -3.59
C GLU A 210 1.55 24.34 -3.88
N PRO A 211 0.24 24.02 -3.93
CA PRO A 211 -0.23 22.67 -4.23
C PRO A 211 0.25 22.15 -5.58
N PHE A 212 0.74 20.93 -5.62
CA PHE A 212 1.18 20.26 -6.83
C PHE A 212 0.01 19.76 -7.66
N THR A 213 0.02 20.07 -8.95
CA THR A 213 -1.06 19.75 -9.89
C THR A 213 -0.66 18.75 -10.98
N GLY A 214 0.38 17.95 -10.74
CA GLY A 214 0.87 16.95 -11.70
C GLY A 214 -0.14 15.88 -12.02
N TYR A 215 0.07 15.18 -13.14
CA TYR A 215 -0.84 14.18 -13.71
C TYR A 215 -1.31 13.13 -12.71
N PHE A 216 -0.39 12.52 -11.95
CA PHE A 216 -0.74 11.49 -10.97
C PHE A 216 -1.36 12.04 -9.68
N GLN A 217 -1.38 13.37 -9.50
CA GLN A 217 -1.99 14.04 -8.37
C GLN A 217 -3.43 14.48 -8.65
N THR A 218 -3.72 14.89 -9.88
CA THR A 218 -4.99 15.55 -10.23
C THR A 218 -5.85 14.81 -11.25
N LYS A 219 -5.26 13.94 -12.09
CA LYS A 219 -5.97 13.15 -13.11
C LYS A 219 -6.01 11.65 -12.80
N ARG A 220 -5.00 11.14 -12.11
CA ARG A 220 -4.93 9.75 -11.64
C ARG A 220 -4.78 9.75 -10.12
N TYR A 221 -5.01 8.62 -9.49
CA TYR A 221 -5.06 8.50 -8.03
C TYR A 221 -5.91 9.57 -7.37
N VAL A 222 -7.09 9.75 -7.92
CA VAL A 222 -8.14 10.62 -7.39
C VAL A 222 -9.42 9.82 -7.20
N TYR A 223 -10.19 10.12 -6.19
CA TYR A 223 -11.58 9.75 -6.10
C TYR A 223 -12.35 10.70 -7.02
N ASP A 224 -13.13 10.15 -7.93
CA ASP A 224 -13.97 10.88 -8.87
C ASP A 224 -15.39 10.31 -8.73
N VAL A 225 -16.14 10.94 -7.82
CA VAL A 225 -17.51 10.55 -7.48
C VAL A 225 -18.41 11.73 -7.85
N ASP A 226 -19.29 11.52 -8.83
CA ASP A 226 -20.25 12.54 -9.31
C ASP A 226 -19.61 13.91 -9.63
N GLY A 227 -18.37 13.88 -10.17
CA GLY A 227 -17.61 15.08 -10.53
C GLY A 227 -16.87 15.75 -9.35
N HIS A 228 -17.00 15.23 -8.14
CA HIS A 228 -16.18 15.65 -7.01
C HIS A 228 -14.85 14.91 -7.04
N ILE A 229 -13.77 15.64 -7.25
CA ILE A 229 -12.42 15.11 -7.37
C ILE A 229 -11.65 15.40 -6.09
N ALA A 230 -11.12 14.34 -5.44
CA ALA A 230 -10.24 14.45 -4.30
C ALA A 230 -9.04 13.49 -4.46
N PRO A 231 -7.81 13.89 -4.09
CA PRO A 231 -6.65 13.02 -4.20
C PRO A 231 -6.77 11.82 -3.26
N VAL A 232 -6.36 10.65 -3.77
CA VAL A 232 -6.17 9.46 -2.94
C VAL A 232 -4.97 9.68 -2.03
N ALA A 233 -5.14 9.38 -0.73
CA ALA A 233 -4.14 9.63 0.30
C ALA A 233 -3.97 8.42 1.24
N ARG A 234 -4.51 8.49 2.45
CA ARG A 234 -4.44 7.42 3.47
C ARG A 234 -5.25 6.21 3.07
N ALA A 235 -4.76 5.03 3.43
CA ALA A 235 -5.49 3.77 3.27
C ALA A 235 -6.76 3.79 4.14
N LEU A 236 -7.90 3.44 3.54
CA LEU A 236 -9.17 3.34 4.26
C LEU A 236 -9.18 2.10 5.16
N VAL A 237 -10.01 2.15 6.22
CA VAL A 237 -10.20 0.99 7.11
C VAL A 237 -10.73 -0.20 6.32
N LYS A 238 -10.10 -1.37 6.53
CA LYS A 238 -10.39 -2.59 5.77
C LYS A 238 -10.06 -3.82 6.59
N SER A 239 -10.78 -4.92 6.34
CA SER A 239 -10.49 -6.25 6.86
C SER A 239 -10.58 -7.31 5.79
N MET A 240 -9.93 -8.44 6.03
CA MET A 240 -9.89 -9.58 5.12
C MET A 240 -9.80 -10.87 5.90
N ILE A 241 -10.72 -11.81 5.65
CA ILE A 241 -10.61 -13.19 6.14
C ILE A 241 -9.59 -13.93 5.26
N VAL A 242 -8.65 -14.63 5.89
CA VAL A 242 -7.64 -15.46 5.22
C VAL A 242 -7.77 -16.95 5.58
N THR A 243 -8.48 -17.25 6.64
CA THR A 243 -8.84 -18.63 7.07
C THR A 243 -10.27 -18.64 7.57
N PRO A 244 -11.12 -19.55 7.06
CA PRO A 244 -10.88 -20.50 5.99
C PRO A 244 -10.60 -19.82 4.64
N SER A 245 -9.97 -20.55 3.72
CA SER A 245 -9.74 -20.04 2.35
C SER A 245 -11.07 -19.85 1.61
N PRO A 246 -11.22 -18.80 0.79
CA PRO A 246 -12.40 -18.64 -0.05
C PRO A 246 -12.61 -19.87 -0.96
N ASP A 247 -13.88 -20.26 -1.15
CA ASP A 247 -14.31 -21.34 -2.02
C ASP A 247 -13.71 -22.73 -1.63
N GLY A 248 -13.22 -22.86 -0.39
CA GLY A 248 -12.61 -24.09 0.13
C GLY A 248 -13.53 -24.87 1.05
N ASP A 249 -13.15 -26.15 1.29
CA ASP A 249 -13.77 -26.97 2.31
C ASP A 249 -13.39 -26.49 3.72
N CYS A 250 -14.33 -26.56 4.64
CA CYS A 250 -14.17 -26.08 6.00
C CYS A 250 -14.79 -27.08 7.00
N ALA A 251 -14.12 -27.27 8.14
CA ALA A 251 -14.69 -28.00 9.25
C ALA A 251 -15.82 -27.17 9.92
N ARG A 252 -16.80 -27.88 10.54
CA ARG A 252 -17.87 -27.24 11.29
C ARG A 252 -17.34 -26.33 12.40
N ASP A 253 -16.45 -26.85 13.23
CA ASP A 253 -15.79 -26.08 14.28
C ASP A 253 -14.48 -25.47 13.71
N VAL A 254 -14.48 -24.17 13.49
CA VAL A 254 -13.38 -23.44 12.83
C VAL A 254 -12.98 -22.20 13.61
N VAL A 255 -11.72 -21.84 13.50
CA VAL A 255 -11.24 -20.52 13.90
C VAL A 255 -11.10 -19.66 12.64
N VAL A 256 -12.05 -18.75 12.43
CA VAL A 256 -11.95 -17.74 11.37
C VAL A 256 -10.82 -16.78 11.74
N ARG A 257 -9.88 -16.55 10.83
CA ARG A 257 -8.74 -15.64 11.02
C ARG A 257 -8.61 -14.66 9.87
N GLY A 258 -8.07 -13.50 10.17
CA GLY A 258 -7.83 -12.48 9.17
C GLY A 258 -6.98 -11.32 9.66
N TRP A 259 -6.91 -10.33 8.81
CA TRP A 259 -6.17 -9.09 9.01
C TRP A 259 -7.09 -7.90 8.84
N ALA A 260 -6.85 -6.87 9.66
CA ALA A 260 -7.50 -5.57 9.50
C ALA A 260 -6.47 -4.45 9.58
N TRP A 261 -6.65 -3.39 8.79
CA TRP A 261 -5.73 -2.24 8.73
C TRP A 261 -6.46 -0.95 8.42
N SER A 262 -5.83 0.16 8.77
CA SER A 262 -6.25 1.52 8.40
C SER A 262 -5.03 2.44 8.33
N GLY A 263 -5.06 3.41 7.46
CA GLY A 263 -4.09 4.50 7.43
C GLY A 263 -4.41 5.65 8.39
N SER A 264 -5.56 5.60 9.06
CA SER A 264 -6.05 6.70 9.92
C SER A 264 -5.97 6.41 11.41
N GLY A 265 -5.57 5.18 11.79
CA GLY A 265 -5.43 4.81 13.19
C GLY A 265 -5.41 3.30 13.41
N ALA A 266 -5.15 2.90 14.65
CA ALA A 266 -5.17 1.50 15.04
C ALA A 266 -6.58 0.90 14.87
N ILE A 267 -6.66 -0.40 14.58
CA ILE A 267 -7.93 -1.12 14.58
C ILE A 267 -8.40 -1.30 16.02
N THR A 268 -9.62 -0.92 16.29
CA THR A 268 -10.24 -0.99 17.64
C THR A 268 -11.28 -2.08 17.76
N ARG A 269 -11.85 -2.53 16.63
CA ARG A 269 -12.87 -3.58 16.60
C ARG A 269 -12.85 -4.30 15.26
N VAL A 270 -13.09 -5.60 15.28
CA VAL A 270 -13.43 -6.39 14.11
C VAL A 270 -14.64 -7.26 14.45
N GLU A 271 -15.58 -7.32 13.53
CA GLU A 271 -16.73 -8.21 13.59
C GLU A 271 -16.66 -9.20 12.42
N VAL A 272 -17.07 -10.43 12.67
CA VAL A 272 -17.20 -11.47 11.65
C VAL A 272 -18.64 -11.90 11.58
N ALA A 273 -19.23 -11.94 10.39
CA ALA A 273 -20.57 -12.45 10.17
C ALA A 273 -20.54 -13.88 9.64
N VAL A 274 -21.40 -14.71 10.20
CA VAL A 274 -21.84 -16.01 9.65
C VAL A 274 -23.23 -15.78 9.07
N HIS A 275 -23.36 -15.80 7.74
CA HIS A 275 -24.53 -15.27 7.04
C HIS A 275 -24.82 -13.81 7.46
N ASP A 276 -25.95 -13.58 8.13
CA ASP A 276 -26.37 -12.23 8.55
C ASP A 276 -26.14 -11.95 10.04
N THR A 277 -25.57 -12.91 10.79
CA THR A 277 -25.32 -12.76 12.22
C THR A 277 -23.88 -12.33 12.46
N TRP A 278 -23.70 -11.16 13.05
CA TRP A 278 -22.39 -10.58 13.38
C TRP A 278 -21.94 -10.97 14.78
N TYR A 279 -20.69 -11.34 14.92
CA TYR A 279 -20.00 -11.67 16.16
C TYR A 279 -18.75 -10.82 16.30
N GLU A 280 -18.45 -10.35 17.50
CA GLU A 280 -17.20 -9.64 17.77
C GLU A 280 -16.02 -10.62 17.76
N ALA A 281 -14.99 -10.32 17.01
CA ALA A 281 -13.77 -11.12 16.93
C ALA A 281 -12.74 -10.65 17.95
N GLU A 282 -11.90 -11.57 18.42
CA GLU A 282 -10.74 -11.25 19.25
C GLU A 282 -9.68 -10.58 18.40
N LEU A 283 -9.16 -9.43 18.88
CA LEU A 283 -8.02 -8.73 18.26
C LEU A 283 -6.71 -9.24 18.86
N GLY A 284 -5.77 -9.57 17.99
CA GLY A 284 -4.38 -9.74 18.39
C GLY A 284 -3.62 -8.42 18.40
N VAL A 285 -2.35 -8.48 18.74
CA VAL A 285 -1.47 -7.31 18.80
C VAL A 285 -0.86 -7.06 17.42
N ALA A 286 -1.04 -5.84 16.88
CA ALA A 286 -0.34 -5.41 15.67
C ALA A 286 1.17 -5.29 15.97
N ALA A 287 2.01 -5.82 15.08
CA ALA A 287 3.47 -5.81 15.27
C ALA A 287 4.10 -4.41 15.08
N SER A 288 3.34 -3.46 14.55
CA SER A 288 3.73 -2.06 14.34
C SER A 288 2.46 -1.21 14.25
N PRO A 289 2.52 0.11 14.52
CA PRO A 289 1.38 1.02 14.29
C PRO A 289 0.89 1.04 12.83
N TYR A 290 1.71 0.59 11.88
CA TYR A 290 1.41 0.58 10.46
C TYR A 290 1.22 -0.83 9.88
N ALA A 291 1.35 -1.86 10.71
CA ALA A 291 1.09 -3.23 10.31
C ALA A 291 -0.39 -3.56 10.49
N TRP A 292 -0.88 -4.48 9.70
CA TRP A 292 -2.20 -5.05 9.91
C TRP A 292 -2.34 -5.69 11.30
N THR A 293 -3.54 -5.61 11.84
CA THR A 293 -3.93 -6.20 13.13
C THR A 293 -4.54 -7.57 12.87
N PRO A 294 -4.04 -8.65 13.50
CA PRO A 294 -4.67 -9.96 13.39
C PRO A 294 -6.00 -9.98 14.14
N PHE A 295 -6.97 -10.73 13.63
CA PHE A 295 -8.18 -11.04 14.35
C PHE A 295 -8.53 -12.52 14.24
N SER A 296 -9.32 -13.03 15.21
CA SER A 296 -9.80 -14.41 15.21
C SER A 296 -11.18 -14.52 15.84
N LEU A 297 -11.97 -15.48 15.33
CA LEU A 297 -13.25 -15.89 15.91
C LEU A 297 -13.38 -17.41 15.88
N ALA A 298 -13.46 -18.04 17.04
CA ALA A 298 -13.83 -19.45 17.13
C ALA A 298 -15.36 -19.57 17.00
N VAL A 299 -15.83 -20.36 16.02
CA VAL A 299 -17.26 -20.48 15.74
C VAL A 299 -17.61 -21.87 15.19
N SER A 300 -18.80 -22.36 15.54
CA SER A 300 -19.39 -23.57 14.94
C SER A 300 -20.30 -23.15 13.78
N LEU A 301 -19.93 -23.54 12.56
CA LEU A 301 -20.66 -23.18 11.35
C LEU A 301 -21.81 -24.17 11.08
N PRO A 302 -22.91 -23.73 10.47
CA PRO A 302 -23.91 -24.65 9.94
C PRO A 302 -23.33 -25.51 8.80
N GLY A 303 -23.87 -26.72 8.58
CA GLY A 303 -23.47 -27.53 7.44
C GLY A 303 -23.95 -26.96 6.11
N GLY A 304 -23.22 -27.26 5.02
CA GLY A 304 -23.51 -26.78 3.67
C GLY A 304 -22.72 -25.53 3.30
N GLU A 305 -23.26 -24.76 2.36
CA GLU A 305 -22.62 -23.52 1.91
C GLU A 305 -22.83 -22.39 2.93
N VAL A 306 -21.75 -21.79 3.40
CA VAL A 306 -21.76 -20.75 4.43
C VAL A 306 -21.05 -19.50 3.92
N MET A 307 -21.74 -18.35 4.04
CA MET A 307 -21.16 -17.04 3.76
C MET A 307 -20.51 -16.45 5.01
N LEU A 308 -19.23 -16.05 4.88
CA LEU A 308 -18.47 -15.35 5.91
C LEU A 308 -18.10 -13.95 5.43
N ARG A 309 -18.19 -12.97 6.34
CA ARG A 309 -17.81 -11.56 6.08
C ARG A 309 -17.04 -11.03 7.28
N SER A 310 -16.17 -10.03 7.07
CA SER A 310 -15.53 -9.30 8.17
C SER A 310 -15.66 -7.80 7.98
N ARG A 311 -15.77 -7.06 9.11
CA ARG A 311 -15.89 -5.60 9.14
C ARG A 311 -15.01 -5.04 10.26
N ALA A 312 -14.16 -4.08 9.92
CA ALA A 312 -13.26 -3.41 10.86
C ALA A 312 -13.73 -2.00 11.22
N THR A 313 -13.36 -1.56 12.42
CA THR A 313 -13.48 -0.17 12.89
C THR A 313 -12.11 0.29 13.36
N ASP A 314 -11.70 1.50 13.01
CA ASP A 314 -10.45 2.08 13.47
C ASP A 314 -10.63 3.12 14.60
N ALA A 315 -9.50 3.60 15.15
CA ALA A 315 -9.48 4.56 16.25
C ALA A 315 -10.02 5.96 15.89
N SER A 316 -10.18 6.28 14.60
CA SER A 316 -10.87 7.51 14.17
C SER A 316 -12.39 7.38 14.24
N GLY A 317 -12.90 6.17 14.49
CA GLY A 317 -14.32 5.83 14.45
C GLY A 317 -14.83 5.46 13.06
N ALA A 318 -13.93 5.40 12.04
CA ALA A 318 -14.31 4.96 10.72
C ALA A 318 -14.61 3.46 10.71
N VAL A 319 -15.75 3.08 10.12
CA VAL A 319 -16.22 1.71 10.00
C VAL A 319 -16.14 1.29 8.54
N GLN A 320 -15.66 0.08 8.29
CA GLN A 320 -15.65 -0.50 6.94
C GLN A 320 -17.10 -0.65 6.44
N PRO A 321 -17.47 -0.03 5.30
CA PRO A 321 -18.85 0.00 4.82
C PRO A 321 -19.27 -1.32 4.14
N GLU A 322 -20.55 -1.63 4.13
CA GLU A 322 -21.10 -2.77 3.35
C GLU A 322 -20.92 -2.55 1.84
N THR A 323 -21.06 -1.30 1.39
CA THR A 323 -20.89 -0.89 -0.02
C THR A 323 -20.13 0.41 -0.09
N VAL A 324 -19.45 0.66 -1.19
CA VAL A 324 -18.74 1.92 -1.46
C VAL A 324 -19.38 2.66 -2.62
N ALA A 325 -19.27 3.99 -2.62
CA ALA A 325 -19.64 4.79 -3.77
C ALA A 325 -18.77 4.38 -4.98
N TRP A 326 -19.43 4.11 -6.10
CA TRP A 326 -18.71 3.81 -7.33
C TRP A 326 -17.90 5.03 -7.77
N ASN A 327 -16.66 4.80 -8.18
CA ASN A 327 -15.84 5.86 -8.75
C ASN A 327 -15.16 5.36 -10.04
N ARG A 328 -15.02 6.25 -10.99
CA ARG A 328 -14.55 5.94 -12.35
C ARG A 328 -13.20 5.22 -12.41
N LEU A 329 -12.31 5.47 -11.46
CA LEU A 329 -10.97 4.89 -11.42
C LEU A 329 -10.86 3.67 -10.50
N GLY A 330 -11.91 3.35 -9.74
CA GLY A 330 -12.00 2.18 -8.87
C GLY A 330 -10.97 2.17 -7.74
N TYR A 331 -10.70 3.34 -7.14
CA TYR A 331 -9.83 3.43 -5.99
C TYR A 331 -10.61 3.38 -4.68
N GLY A 332 -9.94 2.90 -3.63
CA GLY A 332 -10.46 2.91 -2.27
C GLY A 332 -11.64 1.95 -2.05
N ASN A 333 -11.75 0.86 -2.80
CA ASN A 333 -12.76 -0.15 -2.51
C ASN A 333 -12.44 -0.85 -1.19
N ASN A 334 -13.05 -0.37 -0.11
CA ASN A 334 -12.98 -0.96 1.21
C ASN A 334 -14.32 -1.57 1.65
N ALA A 335 -15.23 -1.88 0.73
CA ALA A 335 -16.46 -2.57 1.06
C ALA A 335 -16.21 -3.90 1.78
N VAL A 336 -17.15 -4.29 2.62
CA VAL A 336 -17.18 -5.62 3.25
C VAL A 336 -17.18 -6.68 2.17
N ARG A 337 -16.23 -7.62 2.26
CA ARG A 337 -16.11 -8.73 1.32
C ARG A 337 -16.75 -9.98 1.88
N SER A 338 -17.56 -10.64 1.05
CA SER A 338 -18.08 -11.98 1.31
C SER A 338 -17.12 -13.05 0.78
N ILE A 339 -16.91 -14.10 1.53
CA ILE A 339 -16.33 -15.36 1.07
C ILE A 339 -17.34 -16.49 1.30
N MET A 340 -17.35 -17.45 0.38
CA MET A 340 -18.16 -18.67 0.52
C MET A 340 -17.24 -19.81 0.95
N VAL A 341 -17.73 -20.69 1.83
CA VAL A 341 -17.02 -21.90 2.26
C VAL A 341 -18.00 -23.08 2.28
N GLN A 342 -17.52 -24.28 1.97
CA GLN A 342 -18.31 -25.51 2.04
C GLN A 342 -18.01 -26.22 3.37
N VAL A 343 -19.03 -26.32 4.24
CA VAL A 343 -18.93 -26.97 5.56
C VAL A 343 -19.43 -28.39 5.46
N ALA A 344 -18.58 -29.35 5.88
CA ALA A 344 -18.88 -30.78 5.86
C ALA A 344 -20.00 -31.19 6.87
#